data_dcff780c56cbeb830b37da716f6fd652
#
_entry.id   dcff780c56cbeb830b37da716f6fd652
#
_cell.length_a   1.000
_cell.length_b   1.000
_cell.length_c   1.000
_cell.angle_alpha   90.00
_cell.angle_beta   90.00
_cell.angle_gamma   90.00
#
_symmetry.space_group_name_H-M   'P 1'
#
loop_
_entity.id
_entity.type
_entity.pdbx_description
1 polymer ?
#
loop_
_entity_poly.entity_id
_entity_poly.type
_entity_poly.pdbx_seq_one_letter_code
_entity_poly.pdbx_strand_id
1 'polypeptide(L)'
;MWPYGSTNPMTAKFQAAKEQAANLTQPGERGAYTEEMFREDFPQFTKKVTPENDGDPEIQDLLPQGILQMFLEQVNDSVLPSRWGSMWRYAAGLYLAHFAAMYLKTYAPESSGAAQAAAKAQPAGVIKSATMGDTSVSYDNSAVTIGTEKWGSWNATQYGQQLATLARLVGM
;
A
#
# COMPACT_ATOMS: atom_id res chain seq x y z
N MET A 1 -24.92 -46.50 -1.72
CA MET A 1 -24.02 -45.53 -2.41
C MET A 1 -24.11 -44.19 -1.64
N TRP A 2 -23.15 -43.88 -0.80
CA TRP A 2 -23.17 -42.65 0.04
C TRP A 2 -22.20 -41.63 -0.58
N PRO A 3 -22.64 -40.45 -0.97
CA PRO A 3 -21.78 -39.46 -1.66
C PRO A 3 -21.28 -38.31 -0.74
N TYR A 4 -21.02 -38.63 0.51
CA TYR A 4 -20.41 -37.61 1.40
C TYR A 4 -19.02 -38.07 1.83
N GLY A 5 -18.01 -37.60 1.08
CA GLY A 5 -16.65 -37.63 1.57
C GLY A 5 -16.57 -36.82 2.88
N SER A 6 -16.62 -37.51 4.00
CA SER A 6 -16.34 -36.97 5.31
C SER A 6 -14.88 -36.53 5.30
N THR A 7 -14.64 -35.23 5.08
CA THR A 7 -13.33 -34.64 5.34
C THR A 7 -13.09 -34.75 6.84
N ASN A 8 -12.16 -35.59 7.23
CA ASN A 8 -11.76 -35.78 8.62
C ASN A 8 -11.41 -34.39 9.20
N PRO A 9 -12.03 -33.97 10.32
CA PRO A 9 -11.78 -32.66 10.94
C PRO A 9 -10.30 -32.42 11.28
N MET A 10 -9.53 -33.47 11.47
CA MET A 10 -8.06 -33.39 11.64
C MET A 10 -7.38 -32.95 10.32
N THR A 11 -7.80 -33.49 9.18
CA THR A 11 -7.23 -33.07 7.86
C THR A 11 -7.57 -31.61 7.55
N ALA A 12 -8.78 -31.15 7.85
CA ALA A 12 -9.16 -29.74 7.68
C ALA A 12 -8.34 -28.80 8.56
N LYS A 13 -8.06 -29.16 9.82
CA LYS A 13 -7.18 -28.40 10.73
C LYS A 13 -5.73 -28.37 10.25
N PHE A 14 -5.22 -29.50 9.74
CA PHE A 14 -3.89 -29.59 9.13
C PHE A 14 -3.76 -28.72 7.87
N GLN A 15 -4.78 -28.73 7.05
CA GLN A 15 -4.84 -27.89 5.85
C GLN A 15 -4.83 -26.42 6.21
N ALA A 16 -5.70 -26.00 7.16
CA ALA A 16 -5.75 -24.62 7.63
C ALA A 16 -4.43 -24.18 8.30
N ALA A 17 -3.80 -25.05 9.08
CA ALA A 17 -2.49 -24.76 9.68
C ALA A 17 -1.39 -24.65 8.61
N LYS A 18 -1.43 -25.45 7.56
CA LYS A 18 -0.50 -25.40 6.43
C LYS A 18 -0.69 -24.11 5.63
N GLU A 19 -1.93 -23.68 5.41
CA GLU A 19 -2.26 -22.43 4.74
C GLU A 19 -1.83 -21.20 5.57
N GLN A 20 -2.02 -21.24 6.89
CA GLN A 20 -1.51 -20.21 7.80
C GLN A 20 0.01 -20.17 7.83
N ALA A 21 0.68 -21.33 7.86
CA ALA A 21 2.14 -21.41 7.82
C ALA A 21 2.71 -20.93 6.47
N ALA A 22 1.99 -21.12 5.37
CA ALA A 22 2.38 -20.61 4.05
C ALA A 22 2.30 -19.07 3.96
N ASN A 23 1.61 -18.41 4.90
CA ASN A 23 1.56 -16.95 5.01
C ASN A 23 2.75 -16.36 5.76
N LEU A 24 3.56 -17.17 6.42
CA LEU A 24 4.77 -16.71 7.09
C LEU A 24 5.92 -16.64 6.07
N THR A 25 6.73 -15.59 6.19
CA THR A 25 7.96 -15.45 5.40
C THR A 25 8.85 -16.66 5.64
N GLN A 26 9.19 -17.37 4.57
CA GLN A 26 10.13 -18.49 4.68
C GLN A 26 11.55 -17.95 4.86
N PRO A 27 12.42 -18.61 5.64
CA PRO A 27 13.82 -18.20 5.75
C PRO A 27 14.48 -18.09 4.37
N GLY A 28 15.02 -16.92 4.05
CA GLY A 28 15.64 -16.63 2.76
C GLY A 28 14.68 -16.16 1.65
N GLU A 29 13.36 -16.18 1.86
CA GLU A 29 12.41 -15.59 0.94
C GLU A 29 12.17 -14.13 1.32
N ARG A 30 12.66 -13.22 0.49
CA ARG A 30 12.43 -11.78 0.61
C ARG A 30 12.14 -11.20 -0.77
N GLY A 31 11.44 -10.10 -0.79
CA GLY A 31 11.34 -9.26 -1.98
C GLY A 31 12.66 -8.55 -2.27
N ALA A 32 12.77 -8.00 -3.48
CA ALA A 32 13.91 -7.20 -3.92
C ALA A 32 13.44 -5.84 -4.48
N TYR A 33 12.43 -5.24 -3.83
CA TYR A 33 11.94 -3.92 -4.20
C TYR A 33 12.94 -2.87 -3.75
N THR A 34 13.32 -1.97 -4.66
CA THR A 34 14.39 -0.98 -4.42
C THR A 34 13.85 0.45 -4.43
N GLU A 35 14.67 1.37 -3.98
CA GLU A 35 14.39 2.80 -3.98
C GLU A 35 14.18 3.33 -5.41
N GLU A 36 14.98 2.87 -6.38
CA GLU A 36 14.87 3.23 -7.78
C GLU A 36 13.53 2.78 -8.37
N MET A 37 13.10 1.53 -8.08
CA MET A 37 11.80 1.03 -8.48
C MET A 37 10.67 1.90 -7.90
N PHE A 38 10.80 2.31 -6.64
CA PHE A 38 9.80 3.17 -6.00
C PHE A 38 9.72 4.55 -6.66
N ARG A 39 10.86 5.15 -7.00
CA ARG A 39 10.91 6.43 -7.71
C ARG A 39 10.29 6.35 -9.11
N GLU A 40 10.50 5.24 -9.81
CA GLU A 40 9.91 5.00 -11.13
C GLU A 40 8.39 4.79 -11.05
N ASP A 41 7.94 3.93 -10.11
CA ASP A 41 6.55 3.52 -10.01
C ASP A 41 5.67 4.61 -9.34
N PHE A 42 6.25 5.40 -8.41
CA PHE A 42 5.56 6.41 -7.61
C PHE A 42 6.31 7.76 -7.57
N PRO A 43 6.49 8.43 -8.71
CA PRO A 43 7.27 9.67 -8.81
C PRO A 43 6.69 10.83 -7.98
N GLN A 44 5.43 10.75 -7.56
CA GLN A 44 4.80 11.74 -6.69
C GLN A 44 5.41 11.82 -5.29
N PHE A 45 6.23 10.84 -4.87
CA PHE A 45 6.98 10.88 -3.62
C PHE A 45 8.40 11.44 -3.78
N THR A 46 8.69 11.99 -4.95
CA THR A 46 9.96 12.67 -5.25
C THR A 46 9.73 14.14 -5.58
N LYS A 47 10.76 14.94 -5.47
CA LYS A 47 10.82 16.32 -5.93
C LYS A 47 12.06 16.55 -6.79
N LYS A 48 11.94 17.40 -7.81
CA LYS A 48 13.10 17.90 -8.56
C LYS A 48 13.68 19.09 -7.80
N VAL A 49 14.96 19.03 -7.51
CA VAL A 49 15.70 20.12 -6.90
C VAL A 49 16.76 20.56 -7.90
N THR A 50 16.73 21.84 -8.30
CA THR A 50 17.78 22.42 -9.13
C THR A 50 18.88 22.92 -8.20
N PRO A 51 20.13 22.46 -8.35
CA PRO A 51 21.25 22.96 -7.56
C PRO A 51 21.48 24.46 -7.82
N GLU A 52 21.95 25.20 -6.80
CA GLU A 52 22.26 26.66 -6.92
C GLU A 52 23.36 26.96 -7.97
N ASN A 53 24.12 25.95 -8.38
CA ASN A 53 25.27 26.08 -9.30
C ASN A 53 24.96 25.72 -10.76
N ASP A 54 23.73 25.89 -11.22
CA ASP A 54 23.32 25.64 -12.62
C ASP A 54 23.57 24.18 -13.11
N GLY A 55 23.61 23.24 -12.17
CA GLY A 55 23.71 21.80 -12.45
C GLY A 55 22.38 21.19 -12.91
N ASP A 56 22.46 19.96 -13.43
CA ASP A 56 21.27 19.20 -13.81
C ASP A 56 20.33 18.98 -12.60
N PRO A 57 18.99 19.00 -12.82
CA PRO A 57 18.02 18.79 -11.75
C PRO A 57 18.21 17.43 -11.08
N GLU A 58 18.37 17.44 -9.77
CA GLU A 58 18.52 16.25 -8.95
C GLU A 58 17.15 15.78 -8.41
N ILE A 59 16.91 14.47 -8.44
CA ILE A 59 15.68 13.88 -7.92
C ILE A 59 15.93 13.56 -6.44
N GLN A 60 15.16 14.18 -5.55
CA GLN A 60 15.19 13.93 -4.12
C GLN A 60 13.90 13.29 -3.65
N ASP A 61 13.99 12.35 -2.70
CA ASP A 61 12.83 11.77 -2.06
C ASP A 61 12.19 12.77 -1.09
N LEU A 62 10.87 12.70 -0.98
CA LEU A 62 10.11 13.47 0.01
C LEU A 62 10.25 12.86 1.41
N LEU A 63 10.59 11.58 1.50
CA LEU A 63 10.83 10.89 2.77
C LEU A 63 12.29 11.05 3.19
N PRO A 64 12.57 11.15 4.51
CA PRO A 64 13.93 10.97 5.02
C PRO A 64 14.48 9.60 4.65
N GLN A 65 15.75 9.54 4.25
CA GLN A 65 16.40 8.33 3.77
C GLN A 65 16.27 7.14 4.75
N GLY A 66 16.45 7.38 6.07
CA GLY A 66 16.32 6.31 7.07
C GLY A 66 14.90 5.73 7.15
N ILE A 67 13.87 6.57 6.95
CA ILE A 67 12.46 6.13 6.93
C ILE A 67 12.18 5.34 5.66
N LEU A 68 12.67 5.81 4.52
CA LEU A 68 12.51 5.10 3.24
C LEU A 68 13.15 3.71 3.30
N GLN A 69 14.36 3.58 3.84
CA GLN A 69 15.05 2.30 3.99
C GLN A 69 14.29 1.35 4.93
N MET A 70 13.79 1.85 6.06
CA MET A 70 12.97 1.05 6.98
C MET A 70 11.71 0.51 6.28
N PHE A 71 11.02 1.34 5.48
CA PHE A 71 9.86 0.89 4.73
C PHE A 71 10.22 -0.09 3.62
N LEU A 72 11.38 0.07 2.97
CA LEU A 72 11.89 -0.89 1.98
C LEU A 72 12.19 -2.26 2.61
N GLU A 73 12.78 -2.29 3.79
CA GLU A 73 12.97 -3.54 4.52
C GLU A 73 11.64 -4.19 4.86
N GLN A 74 10.71 -3.41 5.40
CA GLN A 74 9.38 -3.90 5.78
C GLN A 74 8.61 -4.47 4.59
N VAL A 75 8.62 -3.79 3.42
CA VAL A 75 7.92 -4.28 2.24
C VAL A 75 8.54 -5.57 1.70
N ASN A 76 9.87 -5.66 1.69
CA ASN A 76 10.57 -6.83 1.21
C ASN A 76 10.36 -8.07 2.11
N ASP A 77 10.11 -7.86 3.39
CA ASP A 77 9.75 -8.93 4.32
C ASP A 77 8.27 -9.31 4.26
N SER A 78 7.39 -8.36 3.90
CA SER A 78 5.93 -8.56 3.99
C SER A 78 5.30 -8.97 2.65
N VAL A 79 5.81 -8.47 1.52
CA VAL A 79 5.23 -8.70 0.19
C VAL A 79 6.08 -9.72 -0.57
N LEU A 80 5.72 -11.00 -0.43
CA LEU A 80 6.51 -12.10 -0.97
C LEU A 80 6.27 -12.29 -2.48
N PRO A 81 7.34 -12.35 -3.30
CA PRO A 81 7.23 -12.56 -4.75
C PRO A 81 6.48 -13.84 -5.12
N SER A 82 6.66 -14.91 -4.36
CA SER A 82 6.01 -16.21 -4.57
C SER A 82 4.47 -16.13 -4.47
N ARG A 83 3.95 -15.24 -3.63
CA ARG A 83 2.50 -15.05 -3.46
C ARG A 83 1.90 -14.14 -4.51
N TRP A 84 2.60 -13.08 -4.85
CA TRP A 84 2.08 -12.02 -5.71
C TRP A 84 2.40 -12.24 -7.19
N GLY A 85 3.36 -13.11 -7.52
CA GLY A 85 3.74 -13.44 -8.89
C GLY A 85 4.05 -12.18 -9.71
N SER A 86 3.43 -12.04 -10.87
CA SER A 86 3.63 -10.89 -11.76
C SER A 86 3.17 -9.56 -11.17
N MET A 87 2.30 -9.56 -10.18
CA MET A 87 1.82 -8.34 -9.50
C MET A 87 2.72 -7.90 -8.34
N TRP A 88 3.77 -8.65 -8.03
CA TRP A 88 4.61 -8.40 -6.88
C TRP A 88 5.17 -6.98 -6.82
N ARG A 89 5.78 -6.49 -7.92
CA ARG A 89 6.37 -5.15 -7.97
C ARG A 89 5.33 -4.07 -7.66
N TYR A 90 4.15 -4.18 -8.26
CA TYR A 90 3.07 -3.22 -8.03
C TYR A 90 2.52 -3.29 -6.60
N ALA A 91 2.33 -4.49 -6.06
CA ALA A 91 1.88 -4.68 -4.68
C ALA A 91 2.91 -4.14 -3.67
N ALA A 92 4.20 -4.38 -3.90
CA ALA A 92 5.29 -3.83 -3.09
C ALA A 92 5.30 -2.30 -3.11
N GLY A 93 5.14 -1.70 -4.28
CA GLY A 93 5.04 -0.26 -4.44
C GLY A 93 3.83 0.35 -3.74
N LEU A 94 2.65 -0.26 -3.85
CA LEU A 94 1.44 0.17 -3.14
C LEU A 94 1.60 0.08 -1.62
N TYR A 95 2.24 -0.98 -1.13
CA TYR A 95 2.56 -1.14 0.29
C TYR A 95 3.42 0.02 0.80
N LEU A 96 4.53 0.28 0.13
CA LEU A 96 5.43 1.37 0.49
C LEU A 96 4.75 2.73 0.37
N ALA A 97 4.02 2.99 -0.72
CA ALA A 97 3.29 4.24 -0.96
C ALA A 97 2.24 4.53 0.12
N HIS A 98 1.58 3.48 0.65
CA HIS A 98 0.65 3.63 1.78
C HIS A 98 1.35 4.18 3.02
N PHE A 99 2.45 3.55 3.45
CA PHE A 99 3.19 4.00 4.63
C PHE A 99 3.88 5.34 4.42
N ALA A 100 4.41 5.59 3.21
CA ALA A 100 4.96 6.87 2.83
C ALA A 100 3.94 8.00 2.96
N ALA A 101 2.73 7.82 2.42
CA ALA A 101 1.66 8.79 2.52
C ALA A 101 1.21 9.04 3.96
N MET A 102 1.10 7.97 4.78
CA MET A 102 0.76 8.09 6.19
C MET A 102 1.82 8.86 6.98
N TYR A 103 3.10 8.57 6.73
CA TYR A 103 4.22 9.29 7.34
C TYR A 103 4.20 10.78 6.97
N LEU A 104 4.10 11.10 5.68
CA LEU A 104 4.09 12.47 5.20
C LEU A 104 2.87 13.26 5.71
N LYS A 105 1.72 12.62 5.85
CA LYS A 105 0.53 13.22 6.44
C LYS A 105 0.76 13.66 7.90
N THR A 106 1.56 12.91 8.64
CA THR A 106 1.80 13.16 10.06
C THR A 106 2.93 14.15 10.30
N TYR A 107 3.99 14.09 9.49
CA TYR A 107 5.25 14.78 9.77
C TYR A 107 5.64 15.87 8.77
N ALA A 108 4.99 15.94 7.60
CA ALA A 108 5.31 16.96 6.61
C ALA A 108 4.75 18.34 7.01
N PRO A 109 5.49 19.43 6.80
CA PRO A 109 4.95 20.79 6.94
C PRO A 109 3.75 21.01 6.00
N GLU A 110 2.67 21.63 6.50
CA GLU A 110 1.38 21.74 5.78
C GLU A 110 1.47 22.34 4.38
N SER A 111 2.40 23.26 4.13
CA SER A 111 2.58 23.91 2.83
C SER A 111 3.59 23.23 1.91
N SER A 112 4.15 22.09 2.31
CA SER A 112 5.21 21.40 1.57
C SER A 112 4.67 20.55 0.41
N GLY A 113 5.53 20.26 -0.58
CA GLY A 113 5.23 19.28 -1.62
C GLY A 113 4.93 17.88 -1.06
N ALA A 114 5.52 17.55 0.10
CA ALA A 114 5.25 16.31 0.83
C ALA A 114 3.81 16.26 1.37
N ALA A 115 3.29 17.35 1.92
CA ALA A 115 1.89 17.44 2.35
C ALA A 115 0.93 17.31 1.17
N GLN A 116 1.27 17.89 0.02
CA GLN A 116 0.47 17.74 -1.21
C GLN A 116 0.45 16.29 -1.71
N ALA A 117 1.58 15.58 -1.67
CA ALA A 117 1.65 14.16 -2.03
C ALA A 117 0.78 13.31 -1.09
N ALA A 118 0.83 13.58 0.22
CA ALA A 118 -0.01 12.92 1.21
C ALA A 118 -1.50 13.21 1.02
N ALA A 119 -1.86 14.44 0.66
CA ALA A 119 -3.25 14.83 0.39
C ALA A 119 -3.82 14.11 -0.85
N LYS A 120 -3.02 13.96 -1.91
CA LYS A 120 -3.41 13.21 -3.11
C LYS A 120 -3.59 11.72 -2.85
N ALA A 121 -2.96 11.17 -1.81
CA ALA A 121 -3.10 9.78 -1.41
C ALA A 121 -4.40 9.49 -0.64
N GLN A 122 -5.19 10.51 -0.30
CA GLN A 122 -6.47 10.34 0.40
C GLN A 122 -7.45 9.54 -0.47
N PRO A 123 -8.29 8.69 0.14
CA PRO A 123 -9.33 7.99 -0.60
C PRO A 123 -10.29 8.99 -1.23
N ALA A 124 -10.42 8.95 -2.55
CA ALA A 124 -11.46 9.69 -3.26
C ALA A 124 -12.78 8.94 -3.11
N GLY A 125 -13.60 9.35 -2.13
CA GLY A 125 -14.97 8.84 -2.00
C GLY A 125 -15.89 9.37 -3.10
N VAL A 126 -17.04 8.73 -3.26
CA VAL A 126 -18.11 9.25 -4.10
C VAL A 126 -18.69 10.52 -3.44
N ILE A 127 -18.89 11.59 -4.22
CA ILE A 127 -19.49 12.82 -3.72
C ILE A 127 -20.93 12.51 -3.27
N LYS A 128 -21.19 12.59 -1.98
CA LYS A 128 -22.50 12.34 -1.38
C LYS A 128 -23.41 13.58 -1.45
N SER A 129 -22.84 14.76 -1.31
CA SER A 129 -23.55 16.02 -1.46
C SER A 129 -22.59 17.14 -1.81
N ALA A 130 -23.02 18.03 -2.69
CA ALA A 130 -22.37 19.28 -3.02
C ALA A 130 -23.36 20.43 -2.75
N THR A 131 -23.00 21.37 -1.90
CA THR A 131 -23.83 22.56 -1.62
C THR A 131 -23.15 23.74 -2.29
N MET A 132 -23.88 24.45 -3.16
CA MET A 132 -23.40 25.64 -3.84
C MET A 132 -23.86 26.85 -3.05
N GLY A 133 -22.91 27.53 -2.38
CA GLY A 133 -23.20 28.77 -1.65
C GLY A 133 -22.47 28.95 -0.33
N ASP A 134 -21.95 27.94 0.30
CA ASP A 134 -20.90 27.95 1.32
C ASP A 134 -20.28 26.55 1.26
N THR A 135 -19.19 26.45 0.53
CA THR A 135 -18.69 25.23 -0.11
C THR A 135 -18.51 24.09 0.89
N SER A 136 -19.50 23.23 1.03
CA SER A 136 -19.39 21.98 1.80
C SER A 136 -19.50 20.79 0.84
N VAL A 137 -18.41 20.07 0.64
CA VAL A 137 -18.37 18.82 -0.12
C VAL A 137 -18.22 17.67 0.87
N SER A 138 -19.21 16.78 0.92
CA SER A 138 -19.13 15.55 1.73
C SER A 138 -18.86 14.37 0.83
N TYR A 139 -17.86 13.56 1.17
CA TYR A 139 -17.52 12.32 0.47
C TYR A 139 -18.05 11.11 1.23
N ASP A 140 -18.63 10.18 0.50
CA ASP A 140 -18.99 8.86 1.04
C ASP A 140 -17.94 7.83 0.63
N ASN A 141 -17.15 7.37 1.60
CA ASN A 141 -16.14 6.35 1.39
C ASN A 141 -16.69 4.92 1.57
N SER A 142 -17.94 4.76 1.99
CA SER A 142 -18.52 3.46 2.30
C SER A 142 -18.53 2.53 1.08
N ALA A 143 -18.88 3.05 -0.09
CA ALA A 143 -18.91 2.26 -1.33
C ALA A 143 -17.51 1.77 -1.75
N VAL A 144 -16.46 2.54 -1.42
CA VAL A 144 -15.05 2.21 -1.76
C VAL A 144 -14.47 1.21 -0.77
N THR A 145 -14.99 1.16 0.47
CA THR A 145 -14.49 0.28 1.53
C THR A 145 -15.29 -1.02 1.67
N ILE A 146 -16.35 -1.22 0.89
CA ILE A 146 -17.14 -2.46 0.92
C ILE A 146 -16.23 -3.68 0.69
N GLY A 147 -16.19 -4.57 1.68
CA GLY A 147 -15.41 -5.80 1.66
C GLY A 147 -13.95 -5.62 2.08
N THR A 148 -13.51 -4.40 2.40
CA THR A 148 -12.18 -4.10 2.96
C THR A 148 -12.24 -3.51 4.38
N GLU A 149 -13.40 -3.54 5.03
CA GLU A 149 -13.62 -2.95 6.36
C GLU A 149 -12.69 -3.57 7.42
N LYS A 150 -12.38 -4.85 7.26
CA LYS A 150 -11.49 -5.59 8.15
C LYS A 150 -10.01 -5.22 8.01
N TRP A 151 -9.66 -4.47 6.95
CA TRP A 151 -8.28 -4.10 6.65
C TRP A 151 -7.81 -2.87 7.44
N GLY A 152 -8.68 -2.29 8.28
CA GLY A 152 -8.32 -1.24 9.23
C GLY A 152 -7.61 -0.05 8.59
N SER A 153 -6.40 0.23 9.04
CA SER A 153 -5.60 1.40 8.59
C SER A 153 -5.30 1.42 7.09
N TRP A 154 -5.33 0.29 6.38
CA TRP A 154 -5.16 0.23 4.93
C TRP A 154 -6.20 1.05 4.16
N ASN A 155 -7.37 1.24 4.75
CA ASN A 155 -8.42 2.09 4.18
C ASN A 155 -8.13 3.60 4.31
N ALA A 156 -7.09 4.00 5.03
CA ALA A 156 -6.73 5.40 5.23
C ALA A 156 -6.10 6.07 4.00
N THR A 157 -5.65 5.29 3.00
CA THR A 157 -5.12 5.80 1.74
C THR A 157 -5.66 5.02 0.55
N GLN A 158 -5.70 5.66 -0.62
CA GLN A 158 -6.08 4.98 -1.87
C GLN A 158 -5.11 3.84 -2.23
N TYR A 159 -3.82 3.96 -1.88
CA TYR A 159 -2.82 2.91 -2.10
C TYR A 159 -3.12 1.67 -1.27
N GLY A 160 -3.46 1.86 0.01
CA GLY A 160 -3.85 0.77 0.89
C GLY A 160 -5.15 0.09 0.44
N GLN A 161 -6.16 0.85 -0.01
CA GLN A 161 -7.40 0.29 -0.55
C GLN A 161 -7.16 -0.54 -1.83
N GLN A 162 -6.28 -0.06 -2.72
CA GLN A 162 -5.89 -0.83 -3.91
C GLN A 162 -5.17 -2.10 -3.52
N LEU A 163 -4.20 -2.04 -2.60
CA LEU A 163 -3.51 -3.22 -2.10
C LEU A 163 -4.46 -4.23 -1.47
N ALA A 164 -5.37 -3.79 -0.61
CA ALA A 164 -6.39 -4.64 0.01
C ALA A 164 -7.29 -5.33 -1.04
N THR A 165 -7.66 -4.59 -2.09
CA THR A 165 -8.45 -5.15 -3.20
C THR A 165 -7.68 -6.22 -3.96
N LEU A 166 -6.40 -5.98 -4.28
CA LEU A 166 -5.53 -6.93 -4.96
C LEU A 166 -5.23 -8.16 -4.09
N ALA A 167 -5.01 -7.97 -2.78
CA ALA A 167 -4.75 -9.05 -1.85
C ALA A 167 -5.88 -10.08 -1.81
N ARG A 168 -7.13 -9.64 -1.97
CA ARG A 168 -8.28 -10.55 -2.09
C ARG A 168 -8.23 -11.42 -3.34
N LEU A 169 -7.61 -10.95 -4.43
CA LEU A 169 -7.46 -11.73 -5.66
C LEU A 169 -6.38 -12.81 -5.52
N VAL A 170 -5.34 -12.58 -4.72
CA VAL A 170 -4.27 -13.55 -4.48
C VAL A 170 -4.54 -14.47 -3.28
N GLY A 171 -5.74 -14.36 -2.66
CA GLY A 171 -6.18 -15.27 -1.60
C GLY A 171 -5.59 -14.98 -0.22
N MET A 172 -5.35 -13.71 0.08
CA MET A 172 -4.93 -13.24 1.41
C MET A 172 -6.15 -12.93 2.30
#